data_a704b736efa95416271557298874794d
#
_entry.id   a704b736efa95416271557298874794d
#
_cell.length_a   1.000
_cell.length_b   1.000
_cell.length_c   1.000
_cell.angle_alpha   90.00
_cell.angle_beta   90.00
_cell.angle_gamma   90.00
#
_symmetry.space_group_name_H-M   'P 1'
#
loop_
_entity.id
_entity.type
_entity.pdbx_description
1 polymer ?
#
loop_
_entity_poly.entity_id
_entity_poly.type
_entity_poly.pdbx_seq_one_letter_code
_entity_poly.pdbx_strand_id
1 'polypeptide(L)'
;MKVTPFAWLLLSLLAAGCAELGKQAESGPESGSTAIGEQKIESQPLKYLKNRNLKPQPTRPLNVRAKCSTKDAIGTVRRLDLLVKEASVQTFDAQVTMKEYGACRFNLRDFEKMPQALLRHRQETGCTVRMWEQGNKVTIAFDNCQKSCEGDAFSYLWPLIVEGKSGRC
;
A
#
# COMPACT_ATOMS: atom_id res chain seq x y z
N MET A 1 -12.61 57.02 -23.91
CA MET A 1 -12.48 58.16 -23.00
C MET A 1 -12.66 57.60 -21.60
N LYS A 2 -11.75 57.59 -20.67
CA LYS A 2 -10.62 58.40 -20.25
C LYS A 2 -9.58 57.48 -19.66
N VAL A 3 -8.37 57.65 -20.09
CA VAL A 3 -7.12 57.16 -19.51
C VAL A 3 -6.78 58.04 -18.33
N THR A 4 -6.37 57.46 -17.20
CA THR A 4 -5.62 58.20 -16.20
C THR A 4 -4.42 57.36 -15.75
N PRO A 5 -3.24 57.83 -15.97
CA PRO A 5 -2.03 57.25 -15.39
C PRO A 5 -1.65 58.04 -14.13
N PHE A 6 -1.29 57.34 -13.07
CA PHE A 6 -0.55 57.92 -11.94
C PHE A 6 0.29 56.81 -11.37
N ALA A 7 1.53 56.90 -11.66
CA ALA A 7 2.61 57.52 -10.93
C ALA A 7 3.25 56.51 -9.94
N TRP A 8 4.37 56.05 -10.37
CA TRP A 8 5.69 55.98 -9.77
C TRP A 8 5.76 56.51 -8.34
N LEU A 9 6.11 55.65 -7.42
CA LEU A 9 6.91 56.00 -6.29
C LEU A 9 7.78 54.83 -5.88
N LEU A 10 9.07 55.01 -6.18
CA LEU A 10 10.22 54.37 -5.65
C LEU A 10 10.17 54.38 -4.12
N LEU A 11 10.42 53.26 -3.49
CA LEU A 11 11.09 53.21 -2.20
C LEU A 11 11.96 51.96 -2.12
N SER A 12 13.16 52.15 -2.58
CA SER A 12 14.36 51.41 -2.16
C SER A 12 14.65 51.77 -0.71
N LEU A 13 15.15 50.83 0.05
CA LEU A 13 15.88 50.73 1.31
C LEU A 13 15.23 49.60 2.13
N LEU A 14 15.89 48.63 2.65
CA LEU A 14 17.19 48.47 3.26
C LEU A 14 17.56 46.97 3.24
N ALA A 15 18.65 46.70 2.62
CA ALA A 15 19.48 45.58 2.98
C ALA A 15 20.23 45.93 4.24
N ALA A 16 20.04 45.18 5.30
CA ALA A 16 20.93 45.06 6.46
C ALA A 16 20.36 43.89 7.25
N GLY A 17 21.00 42.76 7.26
CA GLY A 17 22.09 42.54 8.14
C GLY A 17 21.63 41.60 9.20
N CYS A 18 21.93 40.32 9.08
CA CYS A 18 22.22 39.41 10.19
C CYS A 18 23.24 38.38 9.70
N ALA A 19 24.42 38.86 9.45
CA ALA A 19 25.63 38.10 9.63
C ALA A 19 26.09 38.41 11.07
N GLU A 20 26.66 37.40 11.70
CA GLU A 20 27.31 37.36 13.01
C GLU A 20 26.44 36.80 14.15
N LEU A 21 26.67 35.60 14.52
CA LEU A 21 27.47 35.18 15.66
C LEU A 21 27.50 33.66 15.74
N GLY A 22 28.66 33.10 15.69
CA GLY A 22 28.85 31.69 15.92
C GLY A 22 30.20 31.18 15.44
N LYS A 23 31.25 32.01 15.58
CA LYS A 23 32.61 31.48 15.68
C LYS A 23 32.74 30.82 17.03
N GLN A 24 32.65 29.51 17.07
CA GLN A 24 33.28 28.74 18.12
C GLN A 24 33.95 27.50 17.53
N ALA A 25 35.23 27.61 17.59
CA ALA A 25 36.24 26.61 17.86
C ALA A 25 36.31 25.42 16.88
N GLU A 26 37.28 25.59 16.00
CA GLU A 26 38.14 24.53 15.53
C GLU A 26 38.61 23.66 16.70
N SER A 27 38.26 22.44 16.63
CA SER A 27 39.15 21.35 17.00
C SER A 27 38.70 20.17 16.14
N GLY A 28 39.30 20.07 14.97
CA GLY A 28 39.29 18.85 14.19
C GLY A 28 40.01 17.74 14.96
N PRO A 29 39.51 16.56 14.91
CA PRO A 29 40.38 15.39 14.90
C PRO A 29 40.62 14.97 13.47
N GLU A 30 41.91 14.83 13.21
CA GLU A 30 42.53 14.30 12.02
C GLU A 30 41.76 13.09 11.46
N SER A 31 41.67 13.11 10.14
CA SER A 31 41.34 11.97 9.30
C SER A 31 42.24 10.76 9.62
N GLY A 32 41.83 10.00 10.59
CA GLY A 32 42.28 8.64 10.76
C GLY A 32 41.35 7.76 9.88
N SER A 33 41.87 7.38 8.74
CA SER A 33 41.30 6.29 7.95
C SER A 33 41.41 4.98 8.76
N THR A 34 40.45 4.80 9.67
CA THR A 34 40.26 3.50 10.33
C THR A 34 39.28 2.74 9.47
N ALA A 35 39.74 1.64 8.91
CA ALA A 35 38.93 0.66 8.23
C ALA A 35 37.65 0.45 9.05
N ILE A 36 36.53 0.83 8.48
CA ILE A 36 35.20 0.56 9.02
C ILE A 36 35.05 -0.96 8.92
N GLY A 37 35.41 -1.64 10.02
CA GLY A 37 35.03 -3.02 10.18
C GLY A 37 33.55 -3.12 9.96
N GLU A 38 33.15 -4.00 9.07
CA GLU A 38 31.78 -4.36 8.75
C GLU A 38 31.06 -4.72 10.05
N GLN A 39 30.48 -3.71 10.72
CA GLN A 39 29.62 -3.94 11.87
C GLN A 39 28.35 -4.59 11.32
N LYS A 40 28.35 -5.91 11.37
CA LYS A 40 27.15 -6.71 11.16
C LYS A 40 26.07 -6.17 12.07
N ILE A 41 25.12 -5.44 11.49
CA ILE A 41 23.95 -4.91 12.19
C ILE A 41 23.11 -6.12 12.58
N GLU A 42 23.33 -6.63 13.76
CA GLU A 42 22.51 -7.68 14.34
C GLU A 42 21.22 -7.03 14.83
N SER A 43 20.13 -7.19 14.06
CA SER A 43 18.85 -6.62 14.42
C SER A 43 18.41 -7.12 15.80
N GLN A 44 18.22 -6.23 16.72
CA GLN A 44 17.90 -6.52 18.13
C GLN A 44 16.71 -7.49 18.33
N PRO A 45 15.65 -7.46 17.51
CA PRO A 45 14.53 -8.41 17.64
C PRO A 45 14.93 -9.88 17.52
N LEU A 46 15.92 -10.19 16.69
CA LEU A 46 16.40 -11.58 16.52
C LEU A 46 17.20 -12.10 17.71
N LYS A 47 17.86 -11.20 18.44
CA LYS A 47 18.63 -11.54 19.63
C LYS A 47 17.75 -12.15 20.73
N TYR A 48 16.53 -11.63 20.90
CA TYR A 48 15.57 -12.15 21.88
C TYR A 48 14.85 -13.42 21.43
N LEU A 49 14.92 -13.77 20.13
CA LEU A 49 14.30 -14.97 19.57
C LEU A 49 15.26 -16.17 19.49
N LYS A 50 16.56 -15.96 19.68
CA LYS A 50 17.63 -16.94 19.49
C LYS A 50 17.47 -18.20 20.36
N ASN A 51 16.74 -18.15 21.47
CA ASN A 51 16.50 -19.25 22.39
C ASN A 51 15.02 -19.68 22.47
N ARG A 52 14.16 -19.17 21.61
CA ARG A 52 12.78 -19.64 21.55
C ARG A 52 12.67 -20.72 20.48
N ASN A 53 12.26 -21.91 20.89
CA ASN A 53 11.82 -22.97 19.97
C ASN A 53 10.52 -22.52 19.26
N LEU A 54 10.66 -21.55 18.36
CA LEU A 54 9.57 -21.12 17.50
C LEU A 54 9.34 -22.21 16.48
N LYS A 55 8.44 -23.12 16.80
CA LYS A 55 7.93 -24.06 15.79
C LYS A 55 7.22 -23.24 14.71
N PRO A 56 7.59 -23.42 13.43
CA PRO A 56 6.81 -22.81 12.34
C PRO A 56 5.35 -23.19 12.54
N GLN A 57 4.45 -22.20 12.51
CA GLN A 57 3.05 -22.52 12.52
C GLN A 57 2.72 -23.29 11.24
N PRO A 58 2.03 -24.44 11.33
CA PRO A 58 1.64 -25.18 10.15
C PRO A 58 0.75 -24.27 9.29
N THR A 59 1.24 -23.93 8.12
CA THR A 59 0.46 -23.18 7.13
C THR A 59 -0.53 -24.14 6.51
N ARG A 60 -1.80 -23.99 6.84
CA ARG A 60 -2.85 -24.72 6.14
C ARG A 60 -3.18 -24.01 4.82
N PRO A 61 -3.51 -24.74 3.76
CA PRO A 61 -3.96 -24.13 2.52
C PRO A 61 -5.22 -23.29 2.75
N LEU A 62 -5.29 -22.15 2.07
CA LEU A 62 -6.45 -21.25 2.19
C LEU A 62 -7.72 -21.93 1.65
N ASN A 63 -8.74 -21.94 2.47
CA ASN A 63 -10.09 -22.38 2.10
C ASN A 63 -11.09 -21.31 2.54
N VAL A 64 -11.79 -20.66 1.60
CA VAL A 64 -12.78 -19.64 1.89
C VAL A 64 -13.87 -19.60 0.82
N ARG A 65 -15.11 -19.38 1.25
CA ARG A 65 -16.23 -19.03 0.39
C ARG A 65 -16.86 -17.75 0.93
N ALA A 66 -16.95 -16.72 0.09
CA ALA A 66 -17.61 -15.48 0.42
C ALA A 66 -18.46 -15.01 -0.77
N LYS A 67 -19.70 -14.62 -0.48
CA LYS A 67 -20.58 -13.96 -1.45
C LYS A 67 -21.32 -12.87 -0.70
N CYS A 68 -20.90 -11.64 -0.89
CA CYS A 68 -21.38 -10.53 -0.09
C CYS A 68 -21.42 -9.21 -0.87
N SER A 69 -22.25 -8.31 -0.38
CA SER A 69 -22.34 -6.94 -0.85
C SER A 69 -22.48 -6.02 0.36
N THR A 70 -21.63 -4.99 0.43
CA THR A 70 -21.64 -4.02 1.51
C THR A 70 -21.62 -2.60 0.97
N LYS A 71 -22.18 -1.67 1.72
CA LYS A 71 -22.11 -0.24 1.46
C LYS A 71 -21.68 0.45 2.74
N ASP A 72 -20.63 1.25 2.68
CA ASP A 72 -20.16 2.02 3.84
C ASP A 72 -20.85 3.39 3.96
N ALA A 73 -20.54 4.11 5.03
CA ALA A 73 -21.16 5.40 5.35
C ALA A 73 -20.85 6.51 4.31
N ILE A 74 -19.73 6.39 3.59
CA ILE A 74 -19.33 7.35 2.54
C ILE A 74 -19.87 6.95 1.17
N GLY A 75 -20.65 5.86 1.09
CA GLY A 75 -21.32 5.43 -0.13
C GLY A 75 -20.50 4.50 -1.02
N THR A 76 -19.33 4.01 -0.58
CA THR A 76 -18.58 2.99 -1.30
C THR A 76 -19.33 1.67 -1.27
N VAL A 77 -19.59 1.11 -2.43
CA VAL A 77 -20.23 -0.21 -2.57
C VAL A 77 -19.19 -1.24 -2.94
N ARG A 78 -19.13 -2.33 -2.16
CA ARG A 78 -18.24 -3.48 -2.42
C ARG A 78 -19.10 -4.70 -2.68
N ARG A 79 -18.79 -5.42 -3.75
CA ARG A 79 -19.38 -6.72 -4.08
C ARG A 79 -18.27 -7.72 -4.28
N LEU A 80 -18.47 -8.92 -3.75
CA LEU A 80 -17.48 -9.99 -3.85
C LEU A 80 -18.20 -11.33 -4.01
N ASP A 81 -17.77 -12.14 -4.98
CA ASP A 81 -18.03 -13.57 -5.08
C ASP A 81 -16.69 -14.29 -5.16
N LEU A 82 -16.33 -15.01 -4.10
CA LEU A 82 -15.03 -15.64 -3.92
C LEU A 82 -15.22 -17.10 -3.50
N LEU A 83 -14.50 -18.00 -4.16
CA LEU A 83 -14.31 -19.37 -3.73
C LEU A 83 -12.84 -19.76 -3.91
N VAL A 84 -12.18 -20.08 -2.82
CA VAL A 84 -10.83 -20.66 -2.81
C VAL A 84 -10.89 -22.01 -2.14
N LYS A 85 -10.32 -23.03 -2.77
CA LYS A 85 -10.17 -24.39 -2.24
C LYS A 85 -8.73 -24.81 -2.36
N GLU A 86 -8.16 -25.30 -1.26
CA GLU A 86 -6.76 -25.76 -1.20
C GLU A 86 -5.79 -24.75 -1.85
N ALA A 87 -5.90 -23.48 -1.44
CA ALA A 87 -5.16 -22.35 -1.98
C ALA A 87 -5.30 -22.14 -3.51
N SER A 88 -6.27 -22.76 -4.16
CA SER A 88 -6.60 -22.57 -5.57
C SER A 88 -7.88 -21.75 -5.72
N VAL A 89 -7.81 -20.62 -6.41
CA VAL A 89 -8.97 -19.74 -6.67
C VAL A 89 -9.88 -20.39 -7.71
N GLN A 90 -11.12 -20.70 -7.32
CA GLN A 90 -12.13 -21.30 -8.17
C GLN A 90 -13.10 -20.28 -8.74
N THR A 91 -13.50 -19.31 -7.93
CA THR A 91 -14.33 -18.18 -8.33
C THR A 91 -13.73 -16.91 -7.79
N PHE A 92 -13.70 -15.86 -8.60
CA PHE A 92 -13.32 -14.53 -8.17
C PHE A 92 -14.02 -13.51 -9.06
N ASP A 93 -14.90 -12.75 -8.46
CA ASP A 93 -15.52 -11.55 -9.03
C ASP A 93 -15.58 -10.51 -7.93
N ALA A 94 -14.91 -9.39 -8.12
CA ALA A 94 -14.87 -8.31 -7.15
C ALA A 94 -15.16 -6.98 -7.85
N GLN A 95 -16.05 -6.22 -7.26
CA GLN A 95 -16.38 -4.87 -7.71
C GLN A 95 -16.39 -3.92 -6.53
N VAL A 96 -15.67 -2.81 -6.66
CA VAL A 96 -15.68 -1.70 -5.70
C VAL A 96 -16.06 -0.44 -6.46
N THR A 97 -17.16 0.19 -6.05
CA THR A 97 -17.65 1.44 -6.65
C THR A 97 -17.57 2.55 -5.62
N MET A 98 -16.83 3.58 -5.94
CA MET A 98 -16.63 4.77 -5.11
C MET A 98 -17.25 5.97 -5.84
N LYS A 99 -18.16 6.66 -5.16
CA LYS A 99 -19.03 7.70 -5.78
C LYS A 99 -18.23 8.79 -6.50
N GLU A 100 -17.08 9.18 -5.97
CA GLU A 100 -16.30 10.31 -6.49
C GLU A 100 -15.08 9.88 -7.32
N TYR A 101 -14.63 8.64 -7.19
CA TYR A 101 -13.36 8.18 -7.77
C TYR A 101 -13.52 7.15 -8.90
N GLY A 102 -14.74 6.63 -9.09
CA GLY A 102 -15.02 5.61 -10.11
C GLY A 102 -15.18 4.21 -9.54
N ALA A 103 -14.95 3.20 -10.35
CA ALA A 103 -15.13 1.81 -9.98
C ALA A 103 -13.94 0.94 -10.41
N CYS A 104 -13.63 -0.06 -9.58
CA CYS A 104 -12.70 -1.13 -9.93
C CYS A 104 -13.49 -2.43 -10.13
N ARG A 105 -13.12 -3.21 -11.16
CA ARG A 105 -13.74 -4.50 -11.48
C ARG A 105 -12.67 -5.54 -11.77
N PHE A 106 -12.82 -6.68 -11.12
CA PHE A 106 -11.88 -7.79 -11.22
C PHE A 106 -12.67 -9.06 -11.45
N ASN A 107 -12.40 -9.76 -12.55
CA ASN A 107 -13.04 -11.03 -12.86
C ASN A 107 -11.98 -12.11 -13.10
N LEU A 108 -12.18 -13.31 -12.58
CA LEU A 108 -11.22 -14.41 -12.70
C LEU A 108 -10.77 -14.70 -14.13
N ARG A 109 -11.60 -14.41 -15.12
CA ARG A 109 -11.27 -14.61 -16.56
C ARG A 109 -10.05 -13.80 -17.00
N ASP A 110 -9.85 -12.64 -16.38
CA ASP A 110 -8.79 -11.71 -16.75
C ASP A 110 -7.46 -12.08 -16.10
N PHE A 111 -7.47 -13.12 -15.25
CA PHE A 111 -6.32 -13.54 -14.46
C PHE A 111 -5.87 -14.96 -14.79
N GLU A 112 -4.60 -15.18 -14.62
CA GLU A 112 -3.97 -16.48 -14.52
C GLU A 112 -3.89 -16.89 -13.04
N LYS A 113 -4.25 -18.13 -12.74
CA LYS A 113 -4.17 -18.67 -11.40
C LYS A 113 -2.75 -19.11 -11.09
N MET A 114 -2.22 -18.60 -10.00
CA MET A 114 -0.90 -18.93 -9.48
C MET A 114 -1.04 -19.70 -8.16
N PRO A 115 0.00 -20.41 -7.71
CA PRO A 115 0.00 -21.06 -6.41
C PRO A 115 -0.29 -20.07 -5.26
N GLN A 116 -0.74 -20.60 -4.11
CA GLN A 116 -0.96 -19.86 -2.86
C GLN A 116 -2.03 -18.75 -2.97
N ALA A 117 -3.11 -19.02 -3.68
CA ALA A 117 -4.22 -18.08 -3.87
C ALA A 117 -3.77 -16.71 -4.42
N LEU A 118 -2.84 -16.74 -5.35
CA LEU A 118 -2.35 -15.58 -6.10
C LEU A 118 -2.96 -15.60 -7.50
N LEU A 119 -3.40 -14.44 -7.96
CA LEU A 119 -3.87 -14.20 -9.33
C LEU A 119 -2.94 -13.17 -10.00
N ARG A 120 -2.55 -13.41 -11.23
CA ARG A 120 -1.78 -12.48 -12.06
C ARG A 120 -2.59 -12.10 -13.28
N HIS A 121 -2.77 -10.81 -13.51
CA HIS A 121 -3.55 -10.34 -14.66
C HIS A 121 -2.86 -10.69 -15.98
N ARG A 122 -3.63 -11.16 -16.96
CA ARG A 122 -3.10 -11.66 -18.24
C ARG A 122 -2.55 -10.57 -19.13
N GLN A 123 -3.11 -9.37 -19.07
CA GLN A 123 -2.80 -8.25 -19.97
C GLN A 123 -2.17 -7.05 -19.26
N GLU A 124 -2.41 -6.90 -17.95
CA GLU A 124 -1.88 -5.79 -17.15
C GLU A 124 -0.63 -6.25 -16.40
N THR A 125 0.54 -5.91 -16.94
CA THR A 125 1.83 -6.28 -16.35
C THR A 125 1.97 -5.72 -14.93
N GLY A 126 2.28 -6.60 -13.98
CA GLY A 126 2.45 -6.24 -12.58
C GLY A 126 1.15 -6.27 -11.76
N CYS A 127 -0.02 -6.30 -12.39
CA CYS A 127 -1.28 -6.44 -11.65
C CYS A 127 -1.41 -7.82 -11.05
N THR A 128 -1.51 -7.88 -9.74
CA THR A 128 -1.71 -9.12 -8.98
C THR A 128 -2.78 -8.95 -7.91
N VAL A 129 -3.48 -10.04 -7.64
CA VAL A 129 -4.41 -10.14 -6.51
C VAL A 129 -3.93 -11.25 -5.59
N ARG A 130 -3.62 -10.92 -4.35
CA ARG A 130 -3.16 -11.88 -3.35
C ARG A 130 -4.21 -12.07 -2.27
N MET A 131 -4.35 -13.32 -1.83
CA MET A 131 -5.31 -13.68 -0.81
C MET A 131 -4.61 -14.47 0.29
N TRP A 132 -4.82 -14.09 1.54
CA TRP A 132 -4.25 -14.81 2.69
C TRP A 132 -5.18 -14.75 3.89
N GLU A 133 -5.06 -15.73 4.75
CA GLU A 133 -5.78 -15.80 6.03
C GLU A 133 -4.93 -15.22 7.16
N GLN A 134 -5.57 -14.39 7.97
CA GLN A 134 -4.97 -13.85 9.19
C GLN A 134 -6.00 -13.97 10.32
N GLY A 135 -5.77 -14.92 11.22
CA GLY A 135 -6.74 -15.27 12.25
C GLY A 135 -8.02 -15.85 11.65
N ASN A 136 -9.15 -15.18 11.85
CA ASN A 136 -10.44 -15.55 11.29
C ASN A 136 -10.84 -14.74 10.04
N LYS A 137 -9.96 -13.91 9.55
CA LYS A 137 -10.21 -13.02 8.40
C LYS A 137 -9.36 -13.43 7.21
N VAL A 138 -9.93 -13.28 6.04
CA VAL A 138 -9.21 -13.40 4.76
C VAL A 138 -9.12 -12.03 4.14
N THR A 139 -7.91 -11.64 3.81
CA THR A 139 -7.59 -10.39 3.13
C THR A 139 -7.38 -10.64 1.65
N ILE A 140 -7.97 -9.81 0.81
CA ILE A 140 -7.78 -9.78 -0.64
C ILE A 140 -7.15 -8.43 -0.99
N ALA A 141 -5.90 -8.44 -1.41
CA ALA A 141 -5.14 -7.24 -1.77
C ALA A 141 -4.89 -7.19 -3.28
N PHE A 142 -4.90 -5.98 -3.80
CA PHE A 142 -4.72 -5.66 -5.21
C PHE A 142 -3.44 -4.83 -5.36
N ASP A 143 -2.53 -5.29 -6.18
CA ASP A 143 -1.25 -4.61 -6.44
C ASP A 143 -1.15 -4.23 -7.92
N ASN A 144 -0.85 -2.96 -8.21
CA ASN A 144 -0.59 -2.43 -9.56
C ASN A 144 -1.68 -2.73 -10.61
N CYS A 145 -2.96 -2.64 -10.22
CA CYS A 145 -4.11 -2.96 -11.06
C CYS A 145 -4.89 -1.73 -11.54
N GLN A 146 -4.19 -0.67 -11.95
CA GLN A 146 -4.80 0.59 -12.33
C GLN A 146 -5.76 0.46 -13.52
N LYS A 147 -5.41 -0.38 -14.52
CA LYS A 147 -6.23 -0.58 -15.72
C LYS A 147 -7.55 -1.32 -15.44
N SER A 148 -7.63 -2.01 -14.33
CA SER A 148 -8.86 -2.66 -13.85
C SER A 148 -9.82 -1.69 -13.17
N CYS A 149 -9.45 -0.40 -13.10
CA CYS A 149 -10.20 0.66 -12.44
C CYS A 149 -10.50 1.82 -13.39
N GLU A 150 -11.60 2.51 -13.14
CA GLU A 150 -12.01 3.74 -13.81
C GLU A 150 -11.52 4.93 -13.01
N GLY A 151 -11.15 6.02 -13.68
CA GLY A 151 -10.71 7.26 -13.04
C GLY A 151 -9.51 7.02 -12.09
N ASP A 152 -9.58 7.59 -10.90
CA ASP A 152 -8.55 7.46 -9.86
C ASP A 152 -8.91 6.42 -8.78
N ALA A 153 -9.86 5.55 -9.09
CA ALA A 153 -10.41 4.59 -8.12
C ALA A 153 -9.35 3.66 -7.52
N PHE A 154 -8.28 3.31 -8.27
CA PHE A 154 -7.25 2.44 -7.75
C PHE A 154 -6.48 3.06 -6.58
N SER A 155 -6.23 4.36 -6.59
CA SER A 155 -5.54 5.08 -5.51
C SER A 155 -6.30 5.05 -4.19
N TYR A 156 -7.61 4.79 -4.24
CA TYR A 156 -8.49 4.70 -3.08
C TYR A 156 -8.98 3.28 -2.79
N LEU A 157 -8.46 2.31 -3.54
CA LEU A 157 -8.84 0.91 -3.38
C LEU A 157 -8.13 0.27 -2.18
N TRP A 158 -8.88 0.04 -1.11
CA TRP A 158 -8.41 -0.69 0.05
C TRP A 158 -8.59 -2.21 -0.14
N PRO A 159 -7.76 -3.03 0.52
CA PRO A 159 -7.96 -4.47 0.53
C PRO A 159 -9.37 -4.83 0.99
N LEU A 160 -9.96 -5.85 0.37
CA LEU A 160 -11.21 -6.42 0.83
C LEU A 160 -10.93 -7.42 1.95
N ILE A 161 -11.76 -7.39 2.99
CA ILE A 161 -11.62 -8.27 4.13
C ILE A 161 -12.94 -9.02 4.29
N VAL A 162 -12.84 -10.34 4.38
CA VAL A 162 -13.99 -11.22 4.63
C VAL A 162 -13.75 -12.13 5.82
N GLU A 163 -14.80 -12.52 6.51
CA GLU A 163 -14.71 -13.51 7.57
C GLU A 163 -14.56 -14.92 6.97
N GLY A 164 -13.45 -15.59 7.28
CA GLY A 164 -13.11 -16.87 6.66
C GLY A 164 -14.14 -17.99 6.89
N LYS A 165 -14.82 -17.98 8.04
CA LYS A 165 -15.84 -19.01 8.39
C LYS A 165 -17.23 -18.69 7.88
N SER A 166 -17.67 -17.44 7.99
CA SER A 166 -19.03 -17.03 7.64
C SER A 166 -19.17 -16.49 6.21
N GLY A 167 -18.05 -16.10 5.58
CA GLY A 167 -18.03 -15.46 4.28
C GLY A 167 -18.64 -14.05 4.27
N ARG A 168 -18.83 -13.43 5.43
CA ARG A 168 -19.32 -12.06 5.53
C ARG A 168 -18.23 -11.05 5.16
N CYS A 169 -18.59 -9.98 4.49
CA CYS A 169 -17.77 -8.80 4.27
C CYS A 169 -17.88 -7.79 5.42
#